data_6c6ecfba688222bb2897455d9567b0c2
#
_entry.id   6c6ecfba688222bb2897455d9567b0c2
#
_cell.length_a   1.000
_cell.length_b   1.000
_cell.length_c   1.000
_cell.angle_alpha   90.00
_cell.angle_beta   90.00
_cell.angle_gamma   90.00
#
_symmetry.space_group_name_H-M   'P 1'
#
loop_
_entity.id
_entity.type
_entity.pdbx_description
1 polymer ?
#
loop_
_entity_poly.entity_id
_entity_poly.type
_entity_poly.pdbx_seq_one_letter_code
_entity_poly.pdbx_strand_id
1 'polypeptide(L)'
;MVLASEDCVRRRRREPERGVLHQVLLAHLETFLTRARERDDGHGLPLFVVRELRRYLACGLLAFGFARVHCSGCGRDELVAFSCKGRGFCPSCGGRRMSDTAAHLVDLVLPDVPVRQWVLSFPFRIRFLLAYDPKLCGAVRRIFVRSVLGFLERAAEQQGHAGAHSGAVVFAQRFGGALNLNLHFHALVVDGAYARASTF
;
A
#
# COMPACT_ATOMS: atom_id res chain seq x y z
N MET A 1 18.88 16.65 -39.69
CA MET A 1 18.55 17.66 -38.66
C MET A 1 17.44 17.03 -37.82
N VAL A 2 17.83 16.34 -36.76
CA VAL A 2 16.87 15.67 -35.87
C VAL A 2 16.28 16.75 -34.97
N LEU A 3 14.99 17.03 -35.13
CA LEU A 3 14.26 17.92 -34.24
C LEU A 3 14.37 17.34 -32.83
N ALA A 4 15.05 18.06 -31.94
CA ALA A 4 15.06 17.72 -30.51
C ALA A 4 13.61 17.77 -30.03
N SER A 5 13.06 16.63 -29.64
CA SER A 5 11.72 16.56 -29.07
C SER A 5 11.67 17.40 -27.80
N GLU A 6 10.79 18.40 -27.75
CA GLU A 6 10.54 19.27 -26.58
C GLU A 6 9.97 18.51 -25.37
N ASP A 7 9.77 17.21 -25.49
CA ASP A 7 9.10 16.34 -24.52
C ASP A 7 10.00 15.71 -23.45
N CYS A 8 11.22 16.19 -23.25
CA CYS A 8 12.02 15.70 -22.13
C CYS A 8 11.59 16.36 -20.82
N VAL A 9 10.51 15.84 -20.24
CA VAL A 9 9.96 16.32 -18.97
C VAL A 9 11.03 16.24 -17.88
N ARG A 10 11.45 17.40 -17.38
CA ARG A 10 12.43 17.47 -16.30
C ARG A 10 11.80 16.98 -15.00
N ARG A 11 12.21 15.82 -14.53
CA ARG A 11 11.80 15.33 -13.24
C ARG A 11 12.38 16.20 -12.11
N ARG A 12 11.51 16.79 -11.28
CA ARG A 12 11.96 17.52 -10.10
C ARG A 12 12.60 16.52 -9.12
N ARG A 13 13.88 16.77 -8.76
CA ARG A 13 14.55 15.96 -7.74
C ARG A 13 13.78 16.04 -6.42
N ARG A 14 13.66 14.91 -5.76
CA ARG A 14 13.13 14.84 -4.40
C ARG A 14 14.18 15.33 -3.40
N GLU A 15 13.76 16.09 -2.41
CA GLU A 15 14.61 16.63 -1.33
C GLU A 15 14.09 16.09 0.02
N PRO A 16 14.28 14.78 0.32
CA PRO A 16 13.74 14.16 1.53
C PRO A 16 14.29 14.80 2.81
N GLU A 17 15.49 15.35 2.75
CA GLU A 17 16.17 16.06 3.84
C GLU A 17 15.39 17.29 4.35
N ARG A 18 14.55 17.89 3.51
CA ARG A 18 13.69 19.02 3.88
C ARG A 18 12.38 18.59 4.53
N GLY A 19 12.06 17.29 4.49
CA GLY A 19 10.82 16.77 5.07
C GLY A 19 10.89 16.72 6.59
N VAL A 20 9.81 17.16 7.26
CA VAL A 20 9.71 17.17 8.74
C VAL A 20 10.01 15.79 9.33
N LEU A 21 9.45 14.73 8.76
CA LEU A 21 9.69 13.36 9.23
C LEU A 21 11.17 12.97 9.17
N HIS A 22 11.89 13.38 8.11
CA HIS A 22 13.32 13.11 7.98
C HIS A 22 14.11 13.86 9.05
N GLN A 23 13.82 15.14 9.27
CA GLN A 23 14.49 15.97 10.27
C GLN A 23 14.26 15.46 11.69
N VAL A 24 13.02 15.08 12.04
CA VAL A 24 12.69 14.51 13.35
C VAL A 24 13.45 13.21 13.59
N LEU A 25 13.47 12.32 12.61
CA LEU A 25 14.20 11.05 12.76
C LEU A 25 15.71 11.26 12.81
N LEU A 26 16.24 12.16 11.99
CA LEU A 26 17.66 12.46 12.02
C LEU A 26 18.10 12.97 13.41
N ALA A 27 17.29 13.82 14.03
CA ALA A 27 17.59 14.40 15.33
C ALA A 27 17.37 13.43 16.52
N HIS A 28 16.37 12.53 16.43
CA HIS A 28 15.88 11.82 17.61
C HIS A 28 15.96 10.29 17.53
N LEU A 29 16.34 9.70 16.40
CA LEU A 29 16.28 8.24 16.21
C LEU A 29 17.14 7.49 17.24
N GLU A 30 18.40 7.89 17.43
CA GLU A 30 19.29 7.16 18.34
C GLU A 30 18.84 7.30 19.81
N THR A 31 18.39 8.48 20.23
CA THR A 31 17.79 8.69 21.56
C THR A 31 16.54 7.81 21.74
N PHE A 32 15.70 7.72 20.73
CA PHE A 32 14.51 6.86 20.76
C PHE A 32 14.88 5.37 20.88
N LEU A 33 15.87 4.91 20.12
CA LEU A 33 16.34 3.53 20.17
C LEU A 33 16.96 3.16 21.52
N THR A 34 17.72 4.08 22.12
CA THR A 34 18.30 3.91 23.46
C THR A 34 17.22 3.78 24.51
N ARG A 35 16.25 4.71 24.53
CA ARG A 35 15.11 4.65 25.46
C ARG A 35 14.24 3.39 25.27
N ALA A 36 14.09 2.90 24.03
CA ALA A 36 13.37 1.67 23.78
C ALA A 36 14.08 0.45 24.41
N ARG A 37 15.41 0.41 24.38
CA ARG A 37 16.20 -0.64 25.05
C ARG A 37 16.09 -0.57 26.57
N GLU A 38 16.17 0.64 27.14
CA GLU A 38 16.04 0.84 28.58
C GLU A 38 14.68 0.39 29.15
N ARG A 39 13.61 0.51 28.34
CA ARG A 39 12.24 0.10 28.73
C ARG A 39 11.96 -1.39 28.61
N ASP A 40 12.76 -2.12 27.86
CA ASP A 40 12.51 -3.52 27.48
C ASP A 40 13.72 -4.40 27.87
N ASP A 41 14.22 -4.24 29.08
CA ASP A 41 15.29 -5.03 29.70
C ASP A 41 16.50 -5.26 28.77
N GLY A 42 16.82 -4.27 27.94
CA GLY A 42 17.94 -4.32 27.00
C GLY A 42 17.59 -4.87 25.59
N HIS A 43 16.44 -5.46 25.39
CA HIS A 43 16.06 -6.04 24.09
C HIS A 43 15.75 -4.99 23.04
N GLY A 44 15.01 -3.93 23.39
CA GLY A 44 14.66 -2.82 22.51
C GLY A 44 13.70 -3.21 21.39
N LEU A 45 13.68 -2.43 20.31
CA LEU A 45 12.79 -2.69 19.17
C LEU A 45 13.28 -3.86 18.32
N PRO A 46 12.36 -4.60 17.70
CA PRO A 46 12.70 -5.64 16.73
C PRO A 46 13.66 -5.12 15.64
N LEU A 47 14.66 -5.90 15.26
CA LEU A 47 15.70 -5.49 14.32
C LEU A 47 15.16 -5.01 12.97
N PHE A 48 14.04 -5.57 12.50
CA PHE A 48 13.44 -5.14 11.24
C PHE A 48 12.91 -3.70 11.33
N VAL A 49 12.37 -3.29 12.49
CA VAL A 49 11.92 -1.91 12.73
C VAL A 49 13.10 -0.95 12.72
N VAL A 50 14.17 -1.29 13.44
CA VAL A 50 15.40 -0.47 13.49
C VAL A 50 15.99 -0.30 12.08
N ARG A 51 16.07 -1.40 11.32
CA ARG A 51 16.56 -1.36 9.93
C ARG A 51 15.69 -0.49 9.04
N GLU A 52 14.38 -0.56 9.18
CA GLU A 52 13.47 0.24 8.36
C GLU A 52 13.60 1.74 8.64
N LEU A 53 13.72 2.12 9.91
CA LEU A 53 13.94 3.51 10.31
C LEU A 53 15.27 4.05 9.76
N ARG A 54 16.36 3.30 9.89
CA ARG A 54 17.68 3.69 9.36
C ARG A 54 17.71 3.77 7.84
N ARG A 55 17.11 2.80 7.16
CA ARG A 55 16.99 2.82 5.69
C ARG A 55 16.16 3.99 5.17
N TYR A 56 15.18 4.44 5.94
CA TYR A 56 14.42 5.63 5.59
C TYR A 56 15.29 6.88 5.54
N LEU A 57 16.20 7.08 6.50
CA LEU A 57 17.11 8.23 6.53
C LEU A 57 18.04 8.31 5.30
N ALA A 58 18.36 7.18 4.69
CA ALA A 58 19.13 7.12 3.44
C ALA A 58 18.28 7.24 2.16
N CYS A 59 16.96 7.22 2.29
CA CYS A 59 16.06 7.08 1.15
C CYS A 59 15.96 8.33 0.28
N GLY A 60 16.45 8.24 -0.95
CA GLY A 60 16.36 9.32 -1.94
C GLY A 60 17.45 10.38 -1.81
N LEU A 61 18.48 10.13 -1.02
CA LEU A 61 19.66 10.98 -0.88
C LEU A 61 20.78 10.45 -1.77
N LEU A 62 21.34 11.31 -2.63
CA LEU A 62 22.43 10.94 -3.56
C LEU A 62 23.68 10.46 -2.83
N ALA A 63 23.94 10.97 -1.62
CA ALA A 63 25.07 10.57 -0.78
C ALA A 63 25.06 9.06 -0.42
N PHE A 64 23.90 8.42 -0.45
CA PHE A 64 23.75 6.99 -0.16
C PHE A 64 23.64 6.12 -1.42
N GLY A 65 23.98 6.68 -2.57
CA GLY A 65 24.04 6.00 -3.85
C GLY A 65 22.93 6.41 -4.82
N PHE A 66 23.25 6.30 -6.10
CA PHE A 66 22.37 6.69 -7.20
C PHE A 66 22.66 5.88 -8.46
N ALA A 67 21.71 5.90 -9.39
CA ALA A 67 21.89 5.50 -10.76
C ALA A 67 21.97 6.75 -11.65
N ARG A 68 22.86 6.74 -12.65
CA ARG A 68 22.87 7.70 -13.76
C ARG A 68 22.01 7.15 -14.88
N VAL A 69 20.99 7.88 -15.28
CA VAL A 69 20.11 7.53 -16.37
C VAL A 69 20.40 8.48 -17.53
N HIS A 70 20.75 7.92 -18.68
CA HIS A 70 21.02 8.67 -19.91
C HIS A 70 19.81 8.62 -20.84
N CYS A 71 19.38 9.77 -21.34
CA CYS A 71 18.34 9.85 -22.35
C CYS A 71 18.99 9.94 -23.75
N SER A 72 18.88 8.90 -24.56
CA SER A 72 19.43 8.87 -25.92
C SER A 72 18.74 9.86 -26.86
N GLY A 73 17.50 10.26 -26.59
CA GLY A 73 16.76 11.21 -27.43
C GLY A 73 17.21 12.65 -27.28
N CYS A 74 17.57 13.11 -26.06
CA CYS A 74 18.00 14.49 -25.81
C CYS A 74 19.44 14.60 -25.27
N GLY A 75 20.18 13.49 -25.12
CA GLY A 75 21.59 13.48 -24.68
C GLY A 75 21.78 13.84 -23.20
N ARG A 76 20.69 13.97 -22.42
CA ARG A 76 20.73 14.43 -21.01
C ARG A 76 20.95 13.28 -20.07
N ASP A 77 21.75 13.53 -19.04
CA ASP A 77 21.92 12.63 -17.90
C ASP A 77 21.10 13.11 -16.70
N GLU A 78 20.47 12.16 -15.99
CA GLU A 78 19.76 12.40 -14.73
C GLU A 78 20.28 11.47 -13.64
N LEU A 79 20.54 12.01 -12.44
CA LEU A 79 20.94 11.23 -11.27
C LEU A 79 19.71 10.86 -10.45
N VAL A 80 19.46 9.56 -10.33
CA VAL A 80 18.32 9.01 -9.58
C VAL A 80 18.83 8.35 -8.32
N ALA A 81 18.62 9.00 -7.17
CA ALA A 81 19.02 8.46 -5.87
C ALA A 81 18.28 7.16 -5.54
N PHE A 82 18.98 6.22 -4.90
CA PHE A 82 18.38 4.97 -4.50
C PHE A 82 17.29 5.16 -3.44
N SER A 83 16.27 4.34 -3.50
CA SER A 83 15.16 4.35 -2.56
C SER A 83 15.25 3.18 -1.58
N CYS A 84 14.73 3.34 -0.36
CA CYS A 84 14.73 2.28 0.65
C CYS A 84 13.83 1.09 0.29
N LYS A 85 12.90 1.26 -0.65
CA LYS A 85 11.87 0.27 -1.03
C LYS A 85 11.06 -0.25 0.17
N GLY A 86 11.04 0.51 1.29
CA GLY A 86 10.31 0.18 2.50
C GLY A 86 8.80 0.08 2.26
N ARG A 87 8.14 -0.80 3.01
CA ARG A 87 6.70 -1.10 2.82
C ARG A 87 5.79 -0.38 3.81
N GLY A 88 6.30 0.07 4.93
CA GLY A 88 5.46 0.61 6.01
C GLY A 88 5.69 2.07 6.29
N PHE A 89 6.93 2.47 6.50
CA PHE A 89 7.25 3.74 7.13
C PHE A 89 7.55 4.88 6.15
N CYS A 90 8.25 4.59 5.05
CA CYS A 90 8.67 5.64 4.12
C CYS A 90 7.49 6.17 3.28
N PRO A 91 7.06 7.44 3.44
CA PRO A 91 5.89 7.96 2.74
C PRO A 91 6.09 7.99 1.21
N SER A 92 7.30 8.20 0.75
CA SER A 92 7.60 8.24 -0.68
C SER A 92 7.59 6.84 -1.33
N CYS A 93 8.19 5.84 -0.69
CA CYS A 93 8.15 4.47 -1.20
C CYS A 93 6.75 3.86 -1.05
N GLY A 94 6.06 4.20 0.04
CA GLY A 94 4.66 3.85 0.27
C GLY A 94 3.74 4.46 -0.79
N GLY A 95 3.83 5.79 -1.00
CA GLY A 95 3.03 6.50 -2.00
C GLY A 95 3.22 5.97 -3.42
N ARG A 96 4.48 5.72 -3.85
CA ARG A 96 4.75 5.10 -5.15
C ARG A 96 4.06 3.75 -5.29
N ARG A 97 4.21 2.88 -4.28
CA ARG A 97 3.56 1.56 -4.28
C ARG A 97 2.04 1.66 -4.32
N MET A 98 1.47 2.61 -3.59
CA MET A 98 0.02 2.83 -3.62
C MET A 98 -0.45 3.25 -5.02
N SER A 99 0.28 4.17 -5.69
CA SER A 99 -0.01 4.55 -7.07
C SER A 99 0.14 3.37 -8.04
N ASP A 100 1.23 2.60 -7.94
CA ASP A 100 1.46 1.44 -8.81
C ASP A 100 0.36 0.38 -8.60
N THR A 101 -0.05 0.15 -7.34
CA THR A 101 -1.13 -0.78 -7.02
C THR A 101 -2.47 -0.28 -7.55
N ALA A 102 -2.76 1.02 -7.40
CA ALA A 102 -4.00 1.61 -7.89
C ALA A 102 -4.09 1.50 -9.42
N ALA A 103 -3.02 1.85 -10.14
CA ALA A 103 -2.95 1.69 -11.59
C ALA A 103 -3.16 0.21 -11.99
N HIS A 104 -2.44 -0.72 -11.36
CA HIS A 104 -2.62 -2.15 -11.64
C HIS A 104 -4.06 -2.63 -11.41
N LEU A 105 -4.70 -2.17 -10.33
CA LEU A 105 -6.10 -2.55 -10.06
C LEU A 105 -7.07 -1.99 -11.11
N VAL A 106 -6.88 -0.73 -11.51
CA VAL A 106 -7.76 -0.08 -12.49
C VAL A 106 -7.53 -0.63 -13.90
N ASP A 107 -6.26 -0.81 -14.29
CA ASP A 107 -5.92 -1.13 -15.67
C ASP A 107 -6.05 -2.64 -15.97
N LEU A 108 -5.86 -3.52 -14.96
CA LEU A 108 -5.71 -4.95 -15.21
C LEU A 108 -6.60 -5.88 -14.35
N VAL A 109 -7.14 -5.41 -13.24
CA VAL A 109 -7.86 -6.29 -12.29
C VAL A 109 -9.34 -5.99 -12.21
N LEU A 110 -9.71 -4.72 -12.07
CA LEU A 110 -11.11 -4.32 -11.97
C LEU A 110 -11.69 -4.18 -13.38
N PRO A 111 -12.83 -4.84 -13.68
CA PRO A 111 -13.53 -4.61 -14.94
C PRO A 111 -14.10 -3.17 -14.96
N ASP A 112 -14.38 -2.66 -16.16
CA ASP A 112 -15.05 -1.36 -16.34
C ASP A 112 -16.56 -1.49 -16.03
N VAL A 113 -16.85 -1.65 -14.76
CA VAL A 113 -18.21 -1.77 -14.22
C VAL A 113 -18.29 -1.00 -12.91
N PRO A 114 -19.49 -0.62 -12.44
CA PRO A 114 -19.67 0.01 -11.14
C PRO A 114 -19.07 -0.84 -10.02
N VAL A 115 -18.38 -0.19 -9.09
CA VAL A 115 -17.81 -0.81 -7.89
C VAL A 115 -18.38 -0.17 -6.63
N ARG A 116 -18.56 -0.98 -5.60
CA ARG A 116 -19.04 -0.53 -4.29
C ARG A 116 -18.02 -0.84 -3.21
N GLN A 117 -17.82 0.09 -2.30
CA GLN A 117 -16.98 -0.14 -1.13
C GLN A 117 -17.81 -0.70 0.03
N TRP A 118 -17.35 -1.83 0.56
CA TRP A 118 -17.85 -2.43 1.79
C TRP A 118 -16.79 -2.31 2.87
N VAL A 119 -17.21 -1.93 4.08
CA VAL A 119 -16.29 -1.80 5.23
C VAL A 119 -16.78 -2.69 6.35
N LEU A 120 -15.91 -3.60 6.81
CA LEU A 120 -16.14 -4.39 8.00
C LEU A 120 -15.25 -3.88 9.13
N SER A 121 -15.83 -3.29 10.14
CA SER A 121 -15.16 -2.89 11.37
C SER A 121 -15.46 -3.88 12.51
N PHE A 122 -14.61 -3.90 13.52
CA PHE A 122 -14.71 -4.84 14.62
C PHE A 122 -14.90 -4.13 15.97
N PRO A 123 -15.62 -4.73 16.92
CA PRO A 123 -15.66 -4.28 18.29
C PRO A 123 -14.26 -4.18 18.90
N PHE A 124 -14.03 -3.21 19.76
CA PHE A 124 -12.72 -2.94 20.35
C PHE A 124 -12.04 -4.18 20.94
N ARG A 125 -12.81 -5.00 21.65
CA ARG A 125 -12.32 -6.20 22.37
C ARG A 125 -11.62 -7.23 21.48
N ILE A 126 -12.03 -7.36 20.19
CA ILE A 126 -11.47 -8.37 19.28
C ILE A 126 -10.43 -7.80 18.33
N ARG A 127 -10.25 -6.47 18.26
CA ARG A 127 -9.28 -5.83 17.35
C ARG A 127 -7.86 -6.28 17.64
N PHE A 128 -7.49 -6.36 18.91
CA PHE A 128 -6.16 -6.80 19.33
C PHE A 128 -5.92 -8.25 18.90
N LEU A 129 -6.86 -9.14 19.20
CA LEU A 129 -6.76 -10.54 18.82
C LEU A 129 -6.59 -10.72 17.30
N LEU A 130 -7.42 -10.06 16.50
CA LEU A 130 -7.33 -10.11 15.04
C LEU A 130 -6.05 -9.48 14.49
N ALA A 131 -5.48 -8.50 15.17
CA ALA A 131 -4.25 -7.85 14.74
C ALA A 131 -3.01 -8.72 14.96
N TYR A 132 -3.02 -9.57 16.00
CA TYR A 132 -1.88 -10.40 16.39
C TYR A 132 -2.01 -11.87 15.96
N ASP A 133 -3.22 -12.34 15.61
CA ASP A 133 -3.43 -13.67 15.05
C ASP A 133 -3.73 -13.60 13.52
N PRO A 134 -2.72 -13.82 12.66
CA PRO A 134 -2.91 -13.79 11.22
C PRO A 134 -3.84 -14.88 10.68
N LYS A 135 -3.93 -16.04 11.36
CA LYS A 135 -4.79 -17.16 10.93
C LYS A 135 -6.25 -16.80 11.18
N LEU A 136 -6.56 -16.29 12.37
CA LEU A 136 -7.89 -15.82 12.73
C LEU A 136 -8.31 -14.64 11.84
N CYS A 137 -7.44 -13.64 11.66
CA CYS A 137 -7.67 -12.51 10.77
C CYS A 137 -7.98 -12.97 9.35
N GLY A 138 -7.22 -13.93 8.83
CA GLY A 138 -7.45 -14.53 7.52
C GLY A 138 -8.77 -15.30 7.43
N ALA A 139 -9.18 -16.01 8.47
CA ALA A 139 -10.46 -16.72 8.53
C ALA A 139 -11.64 -15.75 8.50
N VAL A 140 -11.61 -14.71 9.32
CA VAL A 140 -12.65 -13.67 9.37
C VAL A 140 -12.76 -12.95 8.02
N ARG A 141 -11.63 -12.60 7.39
CA ARG A 141 -11.62 -12.01 6.05
C ARG A 141 -12.29 -12.91 5.01
N ARG A 142 -12.01 -14.23 5.03
CA ARG A 142 -12.65 -15.19 4.11
C ARG A 142 -14.15 -15.28 4.32
N ILE A 143 -14.61 -15.26 5.57
CA ILE A 143 -16.06 -15.25 5.89
C ILE A 143 -16.69 -13.98 5.34
N PHE A 144 -16.09 -12.82 5.60
CA PHE A 144 -16.58 -11.53 5.11
C PHE A 144 -16.74 -11.52 3.58
N VAL A 145 -15.68 -11.90 2.86
CA VAL A 145 -15.70 -11.96 1.39
C VAL A 145 -16.77 -12.90 0.89
N ARG A 146 -16.84 -14.13 1.41
CA ARG A 146 -17.87 -15.11 1.03
C ARG A 146 -19.29 -14.61 1.28
N SER A 147 -19.50 -13.93 2.41
CA SER A 147 -20.83 -13.40 2.74
C SER A 147 -21.28 -12.33 1.76
N VAL A 148 -20.39 -11.40 1.41
CA VAL A 148 -20.71 -10.32 0.47
C VAL A 148 -20.91 -10.85 -0.94
N LEU A 149 -19.96 -11.66 -1.47
CA LEU A 149 -20.06 -12.20 -2.81
C LEU A 149 -21.27 -13.15 -2.94
N GLY A 150 -21.46 -14.05 -2.00
CA GLY A 150 -22.61 -14.96 -2.01
C GLY A 150 -23.96 -14.24 -1.86
N PHE A 151 -24.00 -13.07 -1.21
CA PHE A 151 -25.21 -12.24 -1.21
C PHE A 151 -25.54 -11.73 -2.63
N LEU A 152 -24.53 -11.18 -3.33
CA LEU A 152 -24.71 -10.64 -4.67
C LEU A 152 -25.03 -11.74 -5.70
N GLU A 153 -24.37 -12.88 -5.61
CA GLU A 153 -24.61 -14.04 -6.49
C GLU A 153 -26.01 -14.60 -6.31
N ARG A 154 -26.48 -14.78 -5.07
CA ARG A 154 -27.87 -15.22 -4.82
C ARG A 154 -28.90 -14.20 -5.28
N ALA A 155 -28.61 -12.91 -5.14
CA ALA A 155 -29.52 -11.88 -5.67
C ALA A 155 -29.62 -11.93 -7.20
N ALA A 156 -28.52 -12.21 -7.90
CA ALA A 156 -28.51 -12.41 -9.34
C ALA A 156 -29.27 -13.69 -9.76
N GLU A 157 -29.09 -14.80 -9.04
CA GLU A 157 -29.84 -16.03 -9.28
C GLU A 157 -31.35 -15.83 -9.14
N GLN A 158 -31.80 -15.08 -8.11
CA GLN A 158 -33.23 -14.75 -7.92
C GLN A 158 -33.79 -13.89 -9.05
N GLN A 159 -32.94 -13.15 -9.77
CA GLN A 159 -33.31 -12.38 -10.97
C GLN A 159 -33.18 -13.18 -12.29
N GLY A 160 -32.90 -14.47 -12.22
CA GLY A 160 -32.78 -15.35 -13.38
C GLY A 160 -31.40 -15.44 -14.00
N HIS A 161 -30.36 -14.86 -13.35
CA HIS A 161 -28.98 -14.89 -13.84
C HIS A 161 -28.16 -15.99 -13.14
N ALA A 162 -28.50 -17.24 -13.42
CA ALA A 162 -27.81 -18.40 -12.88
C ALA A 162 -26.34 -18.46 -13.34
N GLY A 163 -25.44 -18.80 -12.41
CA GLY A 163 -24.01 -18.91 -12.71
C GLY A 163 -23.27 -17.57 -12.87
N ALA A 164 -23.90 -16.44 -12.51
CA ALA A 164 -23.22 -15.16 -12.41
C ALA A 164 -22.32 -15.11 -11.18
N HIS A 165 -21.13 -14.51 -11.32
CA HIS A 165 -20.12 -14.38 -10.27
C HIS A 165 -19.83 -12.92 -9.95
N SER A 166 -19.54 -12.65 -8.69
CA SER A 166 -19.05 -11.35 -8.23
C SER A 166 -17.56 -11.41 -7.89
N GLY A 167 -16.94 -10.26 -7.74
CA GLY A 167 -15.51 -10.16 -7.43
C GLY A 167 -15.20 -9.06 -6.44
N ALA A 168 -14.11 -9.23 -5.67
CA ALA A 168 -13.69 -8.24 -4.70
C ALA A 168 -12.18 -8.16 -4.54
N VAL A 169 -11.69 -6.94 -4.27
CA VAL A 169 -10.32 -6.69 -3.76
C VAL A 169 -10.42 -6.20 -2.34
N VAL A 170 -9.73 -6.86 -1.41
CA VAL A 170 -9.85 -6.56 0.03
C VAL A 170 -8.53 -6.08 0.61
N PHE A 171 -8.60 -4.96 1.32
CA PHE A 171 -7.49 -4.35 2.05
C PHE A 171 -7.73 -4.46 3.56
N ALA A 172 -6.73 -4.95 4.29
CA ALA A 172 -6.73 -4.91 5.75
C ALA A 172 -6.03 -3.64 6.22
N GLN A 173 -6.77 -2.74 6.85
CA GLN A 173 -6.24 -1.56 7.52
C GLN A 173 -6.13 -1.83 9.02
N ARG A 174 -4.94 -1.57 9.60
CA ARG A 174 -4.66 -1.91 11.01
C ARG A 174 -4.85 -0.75 11.98
N PHE A 175 -4.78 0.48 11.46
CA PHE A 175 -4.76 1.70 12.27
C PHE A 175 -5.87 2.65 11.88
N GLY A 176 -6.40 3.36 12.86
CA GLY A 176 -7.26 4.52 12.66
C GLY A 176 -6.45 5.79 12.40
N GLY A 177 -7.14 6.92 12.22
CA GLY A 177 -6.54 8.22 11.90
C GLY A 177 -5.57 8.75 12.97
N ALA A 178 -5.73 8.35 14.22
CA ALA A 178 -4.84 8.66 15.34
C ALA A 178 -3.76 7.58 15.59
N LEU A 179 -3.48 6.72 14.63
CA LEU A 179 -2.56 5.58 14.74
C LEU A 179 -2.95 4.57 15.85
N ASN A 180 -4.13 4.68 16.42
CA ASN A 180 -4.68 3.71 17.34
C ASN A 180 -5.01 2.40 16.61
N LEU A 181 -4.87 1.27 17.29
CA LEU A 181 -5.22 -0.03 16.74
C LEU A 181 -6.73 -0.08 16.41
N ASN A 182 -7.03 -0.11 15.13
CA ASN A 182 -8.38 -0.15 14.58
C ASN A 182 -8.40 -1.02 13.34
N LEU A 183 -8.24 -2.35 13.55
CA LEU A 183 -8.30 -3.28 12.43
C LEU A 183 -9.69 -3.24 11.81
N HIS A 184 -9.73 -3.07 10.50
CA HIS A 184 -10.93 -3.13 9.69
C HIS A 184 -10.58 -3.54 8.26
N PHE A 185 -11.57 -4.05 7.53
CA PHE A 185 -11.39 -4.43 6.13
C PHE A 185 -12.16 -3.47 5.22
N HIS A 186 -11.48 -3.00 4.18
CA HIS A 186 -12.12 -2.34 3.05
C HIS A 186 -12.16 -3.32 1.88
N ALA A 187 -13.33 -3.54 1.31
CA ALA A 187 -13.51 -4.36 0.12
C ALA A 187 -14.07 -3.49 -1.01
N LEU A 188 -13.35 -3.43 -2.12
CA LEU A 188 -13.88 -2.93 -3.39
C LEU A 188 -14.53 -4.13 -4.08
N VAL A 189 -15.83 -4.08 -4.24
CA VAL A 189 -16.65 -5.17 -4.77
C VAL A 189 -17.32 -4.67 -6.03
N VAL A 190 -17.34 -5.44 -7.11
CA VAL A 190 -18.14 -5.11 -8.28
C VAL A 190 -19.60 -5.03 -7.88
N ASP A 191 -20.32 -4.01 -8.36
CA ASP A 191 -21.72 -3.75 -7.94
C ASP A 191 -22.68 -4.66 -8.71
N GLY A 192 -22.73 -5.91 -8.29
CA GLY A 192 -23.54 -6.95 -8.90
C GLY A 192 -22.80 -8.27 -9.08
N ALA A 193 -23.38 -9.15 -9.87
CA ALA A 193 -22.76 -10.38 -10.35
C ALA A 193 -22.85 -10.43 -11.88
N TYR A 194 -21.82 -10.95 -12.53
CA TYR A 194 -21.65 -10.91 -13.97
C TYR A 194 -21.47 -12.34 -14.50
N ALA A 195 -22.20 -12.67 -15.55
CA ALA A 195 -22.01 -13.91 -16.31
C ALA A 195 -21.02 -13.66 -17.45
N ARG A 196 -20.22 -14.67 -17.82
CA ARG A 196 -19.49 -14.62 -19.08
C ARG A 196 -20.48 -14.55 -20.24
N ALA A 197 -20.29 -13.61 -21.15
CA ALA A 197 -21.02 -13.61 -22.39
C ALA A 197 -20.74 -14.95 -23.11
N SER A 198 -21.77 -15.70 -23.39
CA SER A 198 -21.67 -16.87 -24.27
C SER A 198 -21.34 -16.33 -25.66
N THR A 199 -20.10 -16.44 -26.11
CA THR A 199 -19.77 -16.27 -27.52
C THR A 199 -20.36 -17.47 -28.26
N PHE A 200 -21.47 -17.24 -28.92
CA PHE A 200 -21.98 -18.14 -29.97
C PHE A 200 -21.20 -17.95 -31.25
#